data_15d17a10b09a07b4e834f47aa6755843
#
_entry.id   15d17a10b09a07b4e834f47aa6755843
#
_cell.length_a   1.000
_cell.length_b   1.000
_cell.length_c   1.000
_cell.angle_alpha   90.00
_cell.angle_beta   90.00
_cell.angle_gamma   90.00
#
_symmetry.space_group_name_H-M   'P 1'
#
loop_
_entity.id
_entity.type
_entity.pdbx_description
1 polymer ?
#
loop_
_entity_poly.entity_id
_entity_poly.type
_entity_poly.pdbx_seq_one_letter_code
_entity_poly.pdbx_strand_id
1 'polypeptide(L)'
;IPTADRQKDDEGNAYLEYAAGSLVATLTTDENGEAYTDDLPLGVYNIIERQTINGFVLDDSVHTVNLAYANQETEVVVEEITIANERQKVSLTVAKKAEGKETLLAGAQFGLYTAEDIMANGNVIVSAGTCLAAGATGETGSLTFDIDLPLGRYLINELAAPAGYVKSDAVIEVDASWQGQDVPLITLVETVENTPTTLLISKADATTGVE
;
A
#
# COMPACT_ATOMS: atom_id res chain seq x y z
N ILE A 1 26.83 -1.03 10.45
CA ILE A 1 27.97 -0.41 9.78
C ILE A 1 28.64 0.55 10.76
N PRO A 2 29.95 0.40 11.08
CA PRO A 2 30.66 1.31 11.95
C PRO A 2 30.68 2.73 11.36
N THR A 3 30.55 3.73 12.21
CA THR A 3 30.56 5.15 11.78
C THR A 3 31.97 5.75 11.85
N ALA A 4 32.90 5.08 12.48
CA ALA A 4 34.31 5.48 12.59
C ALA A 4 35.21 4.26 12.64
N ASP A 5 36.48 4.43 12.22
CA ASP A 5 37.51 3.44 12.39
C ASP A 5 37.81 3.23 13.88
N ARG A 6 38.03 1.98 14.28
CA ARG A 6 38.17 1.67 15.69
C ARG A 6 39.28 0.64 15.91
N GLN A 7 39.87 0.75 16.98
CA GLN A 7 40.31 -0.21 18.00
C GLN A 7 41.68 0.10 18.55
N LYS A 8 41.89 -0.30 19.76
CA LYS A 8 43.21 -0.35 20.38
C LYS A 8 43.43 -1.75 20.93
N ASP A 9 44.64 -2.28 20.75
CA ASP A 9 45.06 -3.53 21.37
C ASP A 9 45.25 -3.33 22.89
N ASP A 10 45.57 -4.43 23.62
CA ASP A 10 45.82 -4.43 25.06
C ASP A 10 47.01 -3.54 25.46
N GLU A 11 47.88 -3.21 24.52
CA GLU A 11 49.05 -2.35 24.70
C GLU A 11 48.71 -0.87 24.40
N GLY A 12 47.49 -0.60 23.97
CA GLY A 12 46.99 0.75 23.66
C GLY A 12 47.33 1.26 22.25
N ASN A 13 47.90 0.41 21.38
CA ASN A 13 48.16 0.74 20.00
C ASN A 13 46.82 0.69 19.20
N ALA A 14 46.64 1.64 18.32
CA ALA A 14 45.46 1.65 17.45
C ALA A 14 45.55 0.53 16.41
N TYR A 15 44.54 -0.30 16.31
CA TYR A 15 44.32 -1.21 15.19
C TYR A 15 42.91 -1.05 14.63
N LEU A 16 42.72 -1.49 13.41
CA LEU A 16 41.46 -1.41 12.72
C LEU A 16 40.81 -2.79 12.68
N GLU A 17 39.66 -2.94 13.38
CA GLU A 17 38.87 -4.16 13.27
C GLU A 17 37.84 -4.02 12.14
N TYR A 18 37.14 -2.90 12.11
CA TYR A 18 36.18 -2.56 11.03
C TYR A 18 36.43 -1.15 10.55
N ALA A 19 36.63 -0.98 9.25
CA ALA A 19 36.72 0.34 8.65
C ALA A 19 35.36 1.07 8.72
N ALA A 20 35.38 2.37 8.88
CA ALA A 20 34.19 3.19 8.81
C ALA A 20 33.41 2.93 7.50
N GLY A 21 32.13 2.69 7.60
CA GLY A 21 31.25 2.39 6.47
C GLY A 21 31.31 0.94 5.97
N SER A 22 32.13 0.04 6.56
CA SER A 22 32.16 -1.37 6.17
C SER A 22 30.90 -2.12 6.66
N LEU A 23 30.49 -3.16 5.92
CA LEU A 23 29.46 -4.08 6.37
C LEU A 23 30.03 -5.04 7.41
N VAL A 24 29.46 -5.06 8.61
CA VAL A 24 29.88 -5.93 9.71
C VAL A 24 29.05 -7.20 9.78
N ALA A 25 27.73 -7.05 9.69
CA ALA A 25 26.80 -8.17 9.74
C ALA A 25 25.58 -7.90 8.85
N THR A 26 24.97 -8.99 8.38
CA THR A 26 23.64 -8.99 7.79
C THR A 26 22.76 -9.89 8.65
N LEU A 27 21.66 -9.32 9.16
CA LEU A 27 20.73 -9.98 10.04
C LEU A 27 19.40 -10.18 9.34
N THR A 28 18.72 -11.27 9.66
CA THR A 28 17.35 -11.53 9.23
C THR A 28 16.51 -11.77 10.47
N THR A 29 15.39 -11.06 10.59
CA THR A 29 14.47 -11.24 11.72
C THR A 29 13.78 -12.62 11.65
N ASP A 30 13.54 -13.19 12.81
CA ASP A 30 12.81 -14.44 12.99
C ASP A 30 11.29 -14.24 12.90
N GLU A 31 10.51 -15.27 13.29
CA GLU A 31 9.05 -15.25 13.32
C GLU A 31 8.45 -14.27 14.34
N ASN A 32 9.24 -13.83 15.33
CA ASN A 32 8.85 -12.83 16.32
C ASN A 32 9.22 -11.40 15.88
N GLY A 33 9.90 -11.26 14.73
CA GLY A 33 10.42 -9.98 14.25
C GLY A 33 11.75 -9.58 14.90
N GLU A 34 12.47 -10.52 15.53
CA GLU A 34 13.70 -10.27 16.28
C GLU A 34 14.93 -10.75 15.51
N ALA A 35 16.00 -9.99 15.57
CA ALA A 35 17.32 -10.40 15.11
C ALA A 35 18.37 -9.86 16.07
N TYR A 36 19.41 -10.62 16.32
CA TYR A 36 20.51 -10.20 17.18
C TYR A 36 21.87 -10.56 16.55
N THR A 37 22.89 -9.87 17.00
CA THR A 37 24.29 -10.19 16.73
C THR A 37 25.07 -9.96 18.01
N ASP A 38 26.05 -10.79 18.25
CA ASP A 38 26.99 -10.73 19.37
C ASP A 38 28.39 -10.38 18.87
N ASP A 39 29.34 -10.30 19.79
CA ASP A 39 30.77 -10.06 19.52
C ASP A 39 31.08 -8.77 18.73
N LEU A 40 30.21 -7.74 18.87
CA LEU A 40 30.50 -6.43 18.30
C LEU A 40 31.37 -5.60 19.23
N PRO A 41 32.48 -5.02 18.74
CA PRO A 41 33.23 -4.04 19.49
C PRO A 41 32.42 -2.85 19.93
N LEU A 42 32.74 -2.25 21.08
CA LEU A 42 32.09 -1.00 21.49
C LEU A 42 32.22 0.04 20.37
N GLY A 43 31.15 0.74 20.07
CA GLY A 43 31.15 1.68 18.98
C GLY A 43 29.79 2.19 18.54
N VAL A 44 29.83 3.06 17.56
CA VAL A 44 28.62 3.60 16.93
C VAL A 44 28.41 2.87 15.60
N TYR A 45 27.25 2.26 15.46
CA TYR A 45 26.86 1.46 14.31
C TYR A 45 25.62 2.04 13.65
N ASN A 46 25.58 2.00 12.33
CA ASN A 46 24.40 2.28 11.55
C ASN A 46 23.72 0.98 11.15
N ILE A 47 22.44 0.90 11.39
CA ILE A 47 21.54 -0.17 10.95
C ILE A 47 20.72 0.37 9.80
N ILE A 48 20.68 -0.39 8.71
CA ILE A 48 19.98 -0.03 7.48
C ILE A 48 19.18 -1.24 7.05
N GLU A 49 17.87 -1.09 6.90
CA GLU A 49 17.03 -2.13 6.33
C GLU A 49 17.36 -2.30 4.84
N ARG A 50 17.44 -3.52 4.36
CA ARG A 50 17.71 -3.85 2.96
C ARG A 50 16.52 -4.49 2.27
N GLN A 51 15.69 -5.16 3.06
CA GLN A 51 14.53 -5.85 2.56
C GLN A 51 13.48 -5.93 3.66
N THR A 52 12.23 -5.62 3.31
CA THR A 52 11.06 -5.86 4.16
C THR A 52 10.21 -7.01 3.63
N ILE A 53 9.23 -7.45 4.41
CA ILE A 53 8.29 -8.48 4.01
C ILE A 53 7.21 -7.91 3.08
N ASN A 54 6.57 -8.79 2.29
CA ASN A 54 5.49 -8.39 1.39
C ASN A 54 4.34 -7.71 2.15
N GLY A 55 3.84 -6.62 1.61
CA GLY A 55 2.78 -5.82 2.20
C GLY A 55 3.28 -4.57 2.94
N PHE A 56 4.57 -4.47 3.15
CA PHE A 56 5.19 -3.34 3.83
C PHE A 56 6.13 -2.54 2.92
N VAL A 57 6.40 -1.32 3.31
CA VAL A 57 7.33 -0.39 2.66
C VAL A 57 8.66 -0.47 3.39
N LEU A 58 9.76 -0.50 2.64
CA LEU A 58 11.11 -0.47 3.20
C LEU A 58 11.34 0.83 3.98
N ASP A 59 11.89 0.72 5.19
CA ASP A 59 12.41 1.88 5.90
C ASP A 59 13.84 2.17 5.39
N ASP A 60 14.00 3.17 4.55
CA ASP A 60 15.28 3.59 3.99
C ASP A 60 16.09 4.50 4.92
N SER A 61 15.58 4.76 6.11
CA SER A 61 16.27 5.58 7.10
C SER A 61 17.48 4.85 7.70
N VAL A 62 18.42 5.63 8.22
CA VAL A 62 19.60 5.12 8.91
C VAL A 62 19.37 5.21 10.41
N HIS A 63 19.33 4.06 11.07
CA HIS A 63 19.20 3.96 12.52
C HIS A 63 20.57 3.82 13.15
N THR A 64 20.89 4.67 14.10
CA THR A 64 22.21 4.69 14.75
C THR A 64 22.11 4.13 16.16
N VAL A 65 22.98 3.19 16.49
CA VAL A 65 23.13 2.57 17.80
C VAL A 65 24.53 2.82 18.34
N ASN A 66 24.65 3.13 19.63
CA ASN A 66 25.93 3.38 20.29
C ASN A 66 26.19 2.35 21.38
N LEU A 67 27.02 1.37 21.09
CA LEU A 67 27.52 0.41 22.08
C LEU A 67 28.65 1.09 22.87
N ALA A 68 28.32 1.70 24.00
CA ALA A 68 29.27 2.45 24.82
C ALA A 68 29.68 1.65 26.05
N TYR A 69 30.90 1.88 26.53
CA TYR A 69 31.36 1.33 27.80
C TYR A 69 30.44 1.77 28.94
N ALA A 70 29.90 0.81 29.68
CA ALA A 70 29.01 1.10 30.81
C ALA A 70 29.81 1.29 32.12
N ASN A 71 30.48 0.25 32.58
CA ASN A 71 31.33 0.23 33.79
C ASN A 71 32.17 -1.06 33.87
N GLN A 72 33.03 -1.22 34.89
CA GLN A 72 33.89 -2.37 35.06
C GLN A 72 33.14 -3.67 35.47
N GLU A 73 31.89 -3.59 35.88
CA GLU A 73 31.10 -4.73 36.35
C GLU A 73 30.18 -5.27 35.26
N THR A 74 30.07 -4.55 34.12
CA THR A 74 29.24 -4.93 32.98
C THR A 74 30.06 -5.67 31.96
N GLU A 75 29.89 -7.00 31.88
CA GLU A 75 30.63 -7.85 30.92
C GLU A 75 30.14 -7.65 29.48
N VAL A 76 28.83 -7.46 29.30
CA VAL A 76 28.18 -7.31 27.98
C VAL A 76 27.30 -6.07 27.98
N VAL A 77 27.49 -5.21 27.00
CA VAL A 77 26.58 -4.10 26.72
C VAL A 77 25.53 -4.57 25.73
N VAL A 78 24.26 -4.42 26.09
CA VAL A 78 23.13 -4.75 25.23
C VAL A 78 22.37 -3.46 24.90
N GLU A 79 22.17 -3.22 23.61
CA GLU A 79 21.34 -2.13 23.12
C GLU A 79 20.23 -2.70 22.22
N GLU A 80 19.02 -2.24 22.42
CA GLU A 80 17.85 -2.64 21.64
C GLU A 80 17.36 -1.47 20.80
N ILE A 81 16.94 -1.78 19.58
CA ILE A 81 16.30 -0.84 18.67
C ILE A 81 15.10 -1.48 18.02
N THR A 82 14.01 -0.72 17.94
CA THR A 82 12.82 -1.12 17.20
C THR A 82 12.71 -0.32 15.92
N ILE A 83 12.59 -1.00 14.78
CA ILE A 83 12.36 -0.42 13.46
C ILE A 83 10.96 -0.84 13.04
N ALA A 84 10.12 0.11 12.65
CA ALA A 84 8.74 -0.15 12.23
C ALA A 84 8.56 0.18 10.75
N ASN A 85 8.06 -0.78 9.99
CA ASN A 85 7.70 -0.57 8.59
C ASN A 85 6.24 -0.12 8.46
N GLU A 86 6.00 0.88 7.62
CA GLU A 86 4.64 1.24 7.20
C GLU A 86 4.10 0.17 6.24
N ARG A 87 2.82 -0.18 6.37
CA ARG A 87 2.18 -1.03 5.37
C ARG A 87 1.97 -0.27 4.07
N GLN A 88 2.02 -0.97 2.94
CA GLN A 88 1.66 -0.42 1.65
C GLN A 88 0.17 -0.02 1.64
N LYS A 89 -0.14 1.20 1.19
CA LYS A 89 -1.51 1.74 1.13
C LYS A 89 -2.09 1.62 -0.27
N VAL A 90 -3.43 1.63 -0.36
CA VAL A 90 -4.16 1.55 -1.64
C VAL A 90 -5.08 2.76 -1.76
N SER A 91 -5.00 3.45 -2.90
CA SER A 91 -5.93 4.49 -3.32
C SER A 91 -6.69 4.00 -4.55
N LEU A 92 -8.00 3.89 -4.45
CA LEU A 92 -8.87 3.37 -5.52
C LEU A 92 -9.84 4.45 -5.99
N THR A 93 -9.76 4.76 -7.28
CA THR A 93 -10.59 5.79 -7.92
C THR A 93 -11.42 5.17 -9.05
N VAL A 94 -12.67 5.53 -9.15
CA VAL A 94 -13.54 5.25 -10.30
C VAL A 94 -13.69 6.53 -11.13
N ALA A 95 -13.38 6.44 -12.43
CA ALA A 95 -13.64 7.48 -13.42
C ALA A 95 -14.87 7.09 -14.24
N LYS A 96 -15.87 7.95 -14.29
CA LYS A 96 -17.15 7.70 -14.98
C LYS A 96 -17.22 8.48 -16.29
N LYS A 97 -17.47 7.79 -17.39
CA LYS A 97 -17.60 8.37 -18.74
C LYS A 97 -18.91 8.01 -19.43
N ALA A 98 -19.30 8.80 -20.40
CA ALA A 98 -20.33 8.43 -21.38
C ALA A 98 -19.70 7.45 -22.40
N GLU A 99 -20.44 6.39 -22.74
CA GLU A 99 -20.01 5.37 -23.69
C GLU A 99 -19.53 5.98 -25.02
N GLY A 100 -18.30 5.57 -25.40
CA GLY A 100 -17.65 6.03 -26.63
C GLY A 100 -17.31 7.52 -26.67
N LYS A 101 -17.29 8.21 -25.52
CA LYS A 101 -16.97 9.65 -25.43
C LYS A 101 -16.01 9.93 -24.27
N GLU A 102 -15.26 11.02 -24.39
CA GLU A 102 -14.42 11.53 -23.30
C GLU A 102 -15.21 12.37 -22.26
N THR A 103 -16.54 12.43 -22.39
CA THR A 103 -17.39 13.20 -21.47
C THR A 103 -17.44 12.50 -20.11
N LEU A 104 -16.93 13.17 -19.09
CA LEU A 104 -16.99 12.72 -17.71
C LEU A 104 -18.40 12.93 -17.11
N LEU A 105 -18.84 12.03 -16.26
CA LEU A 105 -20.19 12.00 -15.72
C LEU A 105 -20.20 12.12 -14.19
N ALA A 106 -20.79 13.19 -13.69
CA ALA A 106 -21.05 13.39 -12.26
C ALA A 106 -22.33 12.66 -11.82
N GLY A 107 -22.41 12.28 -10.55
CA GLY A 107 -23.60 11.74 -9.92
C GLY A 107 -23.83 10.23 -10.10
N ALA A 108 -22.93 9.50 -10.72
CA ALA A 108 -22.94 8.04 -10.69
C ALA A 108 -22.61 7.53 -9.29
N GLN A 109 -23.40 6.61 -8.75
CA GLN A 109 -23.17 6.04 -7.43
C GLN A 109 -22.49 4.67 -7.54
N PHE A 110 -21.46 4.45 -6.75
CA PHE A 110 -20.70 3.21 -6.70
C PHE A 110 -20.59 2.68 -5.28
N GLY A 111 -20.58 1.36 -5.15
CA GLY A 111 -20.22 0.64 -3.94
C GLY A 111 -18.94 -0.14 -4.16
N LEU A 112 -18.09 -0.15 -3.14
CA LEU A 112 -16.86 -0.93 -3.05
C LEU A 112 -17.09 -2.09 -2.08
N TYR A 113 -16.76 -3.30 -2.51
CA TYR A 113 -16.98 -4.54 -1.76
C TYR A 113 -15.70 -5.37 -1.72
N THR A 114 -15.55 -6.19 -0.68
CA THR A 114 -14.50 -7.21 -0.65
C THR A 114 -14.83 -8.34 -1.62
N ALA A 115 -13.86 -8.77 -2.44
CA ALA A 115 -14.00 -9.95 -3.31
C ALA A 115 -13.73 -11.25 -2.56
N GLU A 116 -12.97 -11.18 -1.48
CA GLU A 116 -12.54 -12.31 -0.63
C GLU A 116 -12.56 -11.91 0.85
N ASP A 117 -12.42 -12.91 1.73
CA ASP A 117 -12.30 -12.65 3.16
C ASP A 117 -10.99 -11.91 3.46
N ILE A 118 -11.08 -10.83 4.23
CA ILE A 118 -9.89 -10.14 4.76
C ILE A 118 -9.52 -10.80 6.08
N MET A 119 -8.28 -11.30 6.16
CA MET A 119 -7.78 -12.06 7.29
C MET A 119 -6.80 -11.22 8.12
N ALA A 120 -6.85 -11.38 9.44
CA ALA A 120 -5.80 -10.94 10.35
C ALA A 120 -5.57 -12.00 11.44
N ASN A 121 -4.30 -12.35 11.67
CA ASN A 121 -3.91 -13.36 12.65
C ASN A 121 -4.70 -14.69 12.52
N GLY A 122 -4.95 -15.13 11.28
CA GLY A 122 -5.68 -16.35 10.99
C GLY A 122 -7.19 -16.28 11.18
N ASN A 123 -7.76 -15.12 11.49
CA ASN A 123 -9.19 -14.91 11.65
C ASN A 123 -9.76 -14.02 10.54
N VAL A 124 -10.98 -14.30 10.10
CA VAL A 124 -11.72 -13.42 9.18
C VAL A 124 -12.12 -12.16 9.94
N ILE A 125 -11.64 -11.02 9.51
CA ILE A 125 -12.02 -9.71 10.08
C ILE A 125 -13.07 -8.99 9.23
N VAL A 126 -13.09 -9.24 7.91
CA VAL A 126 -14.13 -8.78 7.00
C VAL A 126 -14.46 -9.91 6.03
N SER A 127 -15.72 -10.31 5.95
CA SER A 127 -16.15 -11.38 5.05
C SER A 127 -16.26 -10.91 3.59
N ALA A 128 -16.02 -11.82 2.66
CA ALA A 128 -16.26 -11.60 1.23
C ALA A 128 -17.66 -11.03 0.96
N GLY A 129 -17.78 -10.11 0.02
CA GLY A 129 -19.03 -9.45 -0.35
C GLY A 129 -19.48 -8.32 0.60
N THR A 130 -18.68 -7.99 1.63
CA THR A 130 -19.00 -6.86 2.53
C THR A 130 -18.80 -5.54 1.81
N CYS A 131 -19.81 -4.66 1.89
CA CYS A 131 -19.68 -3.27 1.41
C CYS A 131 -18.79 -2.47 2.37
N LEU A 132 -17.66 -1.99 1.85
CA LEU A 132 -16.68 -1.22 2.61
C LEU A 132 -16.96 0.28 2.55
N ALA A 133 -17.38 0.76 1.37
CA ALA A 133 -17.67 2.17 1.13
C ALA A 133 -18.67 2.32 -0.02
N ALA A 134 -19.36 3.44 -0.06
CA ALA A 134 -20.17 3.87 -1.18
C ALA A 134 -20.06 5.39 -1.36
N GLY A 135 -20.20 5.86 -2.60
CA GLY A 135 -20.11 7.28 -2.90
C GLY A 135 -20.60 7.58 -4.29
N ALA A 136 -20.57 8.86 -4.67
CA ALA A 136 -20.97 9.33 -5.99
C ALA A 136 -19.84 10.09 -6.68
N THR A 137 -19.75 9.98 -8.01
CA THR A 137 -18.79 10.76 -8.79
C THR A 137 -19.11 12.26 -8.68
N GLY A 138 -18.06 13.04 -8.41
CA GLY A 138 -18.12 14.49 -8.35
C GLY A 138 -18.16 15.14 -9.74
N GLU A 139 -18.03 16.47 -9.79
CA GLU A 139 -18.06 17.27 -11.03
C GLU A 139 -16.95 16.87 -12.01
N THR A 140 -15.85 16.33 -11.53
CA THR A 140 -14.75 15.78 -12.34
C THR A 140 -15.06 14.41 -12.93
N GLY A 141 -16.26 13.84 -12.67
CA GLY A 141 -16.62 12.49 -13.06
C GLY A 141 -15.85 11.39 -12.34
N SER A 142 -15.22 11.70 -11.21
CA SER A 142 -14.41 10.76 -10.44
C SER A 142 -14.95 10.58 -9.02
N LEU A 143 -14.76 9.37 -8.48
CA LEU A 143 -14.96 9.01 -7.08
C LEU A 143 -13.72 8.31 -6.59
N THR A 144 -13.03 8.87 -5.61
CA THR A 144 -11.99 8.15 -4.86
C THR A 144 -12.59 7.65 -3.55
N PHE A 145 -12.39 6.36 -3.25
CA PHE A 145 -12.83 5.80 -1.98
C PHE A 145 -11.83 6.19 -0.89
N ASP A 146 -12.25 7.12 -0.02
CA ASP A 146 -11.44 7.64 1.09
C ASP A 146 -11.55 6.73 2.31
N ILE A 147 -10.98 5.54 2.19
CA ILE A 147 -10.87 4.55 3.27
C ILE A 147 -9.50 3.88 3.22
N ASP A 148 -9.06 3.38 4.36
CA ASP A 148 -7.81 2.65 4.48
C ASP A 148 -7.98 1.21 4.00
N LEU A 149 -7.66 0.96 2.72
CA LEU A 149 -7.76 -0.35 2.10
C LEU A 149 -6.48 -1.18 2.33
N PRO A 150 -6.57 -2.39 2.89
CA PRO A 150 -5.48 -3.34 2.87
C PRO A 150 -5.22 -3.86 1.44
N LEU A 151 -4.09 -4.55 1.25
CA LEU A 151 -3.88 -5.33 0.04
C LEU A 151 -4.94 -6.43 -0.06
N GLY A 152 -5.40 -6.73 -1.29
CA GLY A 152 -6.44 -7.73 -1.52
C GLY A 152 -7.22 -7.47 -2.80
N ARG A 153 -8.25 -8.27 -3.03
CA ARG A 153 -9.15 -8.12 -4.17
C ARG A 153 -10.47 -7.51 -3.78
N TYR A 154 -10.94 -6.60 -4.63
CA TYR A 154 -12.14 -5.81 -4.42
C TYR A 154 -13.09 -5.90 -5.61
N LEU A 155 -14.36 -5.61 -5.37
CA LEU A 155 -15.39 -5.50 -6.39
C LEU A 155 -15.99 -4.10 -6.35
N ILE A 156 -16.16 -3.49 -7.52
CA ILE A 156 -16.86 -2.22 -7.66
C ILE A 156 -18.15 -2.47 -8.45
N ASN A 157 -19.27 -2.03 -7.88
CA ASN A 157 -20.58 -2.10 -8.52
C ASN A 157 -21.16 -0.70 -8.67
N GLU A 158 -21.73 -0.39 -9.83
CA GLU A 158 -22.55 0.80 -9.99
C GLU A 158 -23.89 0.58 -9.28
N LEU A 159 -24.23 1.45 -8.35
CA LEU A 159 -25.51 1.41 -7.60
C LEU A 159 -26.59 2.21 -8.32
N ALA A 160 -26.21 3.35 -8.91
CA ALA A 160 -27.11 4.19 -9.70
C ALA A 160 -26.33 4.93 -10.80
N ALA A 161 -26.89 4.96 -12.01
CA ALA A 161 -26.36 5.76 -13.12
C ALA A 161 -26.70 7.25 -12.95
N PRO A 162 -25.92 8.15 -13.58
CA PRO A 162 -26.29 9.55 -13.70
C PRO A 162 -27.60 9.73 -14.47
N ALA A 163 -28.27 10.86 -14.25
CA ALA A 163 -29.49 11.17 -14.98
C ALA A 163 -29.26 11.18 -16.49
N GLY A 164 -30.10 10.49 -17.25
CA GLY A 164 -30.02 10.37 -18.71
C GLY A 164 -29.12 9.21 -19.19
N TYR A 165 -28.69 8.33 -18.31
CA TYR A 165 -27.87 7.17 -18.64
C TYR A 165 -28.47 5.87 -18.10
N VAL A 166 -28.10 4.76 -18.72
CA VAL A 166 -28.49 3.41 -18.30
C VAL A 166 -27.46 2.88 -17.32
N LYS A 167 -27.92 2.36 -16.18
CA LYS A 167 -27.05 1.73 -15.17
C LYS A 167 -26.32 0.53 -15.77
N SER A 168 -25.03 0.41 -15.47
CA SER A 168 -24.24 -0.77 -15.78
C SER A 168 -24.43 -1.82 -14.67
N ASP A 169 -24.67 -3.07 -15.07
CA ASP A 169 -24.70 -4.22 -14.15
C ASP A 169 -23.33 -4.96 -14.12
N ALA A 170 -22.31 -4.42 -14.78
CA ALA A 170 -20.96 -4.97 -14.74
C ALA A 170 -20.37 -4.85 -13.35
N VAL A 171 -19.77 -5.95 -12.90
CA VAL A 171 -18.95 -6.01 -11.68
C VAL A 171 -17.49 -5.85 -12.11
N ILE A 172 -16.80 -4.88 -11.54
CA ILE A 172 -15.40 -4.62 -11.84
C ILE A 172 -14.56 -5.23 -10.73
N GLU A 173 -13.69 -6.16 -11.10
CA GLU A 173 -12.71 -6.73 -10.18
C GLU A 173 -11.45 -5.87 -10.18
N VAL A 174 -10.97 -5.57 -8.97
CA VAL A 174 -9.75 -4.78 -8.72
C VAL A 174 -8.81 -5.60 -7.88
N ASP A 175 -7.58 -5.75 -8.35
CA ASP A 175 -6.50 -6.43 -7.63
C ASP A 175 -5.50 -5.39 -7.08
N ALA A 176 -5.53 -5.22 -5.78
CA ALA A 176 -4.58 -4.39 -5.03
C ALA A 176 -3.48 -5.27 -4.42
N SER A 177 -2.77 -6.01 -5.26
CA SER A 177 -1.63 -6.82 -4.84
C SER A 177 -0.37 -6.00 -4.60
N TRP A 178 0.54 -6.54 -3.80
CA TRP A 178 1.82 -5.90 -3.46
C TRP A 178 2.65 -5.56 -4.71
N GLN A 179 3.18 -4.34 -4.77
CA GLN A 179 3.91 -3.81 -5.92
C GLN A 179 5.41 -3.56 -5.65
N GLY A 180 5.97 -4.18 -4.61
CA GLY A 180 7.37 -4.00 -4.24
C GLY A 180 7.54 -3.08 -3.03
N GLN A 181 8.66 -3.24 -2.35
CA GLN A 181 8.95 -2.58 -1.07
C GLN A 181 9.16 -1.05 -1.17
N ASP A 182 9.40 -0.54 -2.37
CA ASP A 182 9.68 0.90 -2.60
C ASP A 182 8.41 1.69 -3.00
N VAL A 183 7.23 1.03 -3.03
CA VAL A 183 5.95 1.65 -3.40
C VAL A 183 5.10 1.89 -2.16
N PRO A 184 5.03 3.10 -1.61
CA PRO A 184 4.24 3.39 -0.41
C PRO A 184 2.73 3.45 -0.67
N LEU A 185 2.32 3.79 -1.90
CA LEU A 185 0.92 3.95 -2.29
C LEU A 185 0.66 3.34 -3.66
N ILE A 186 -0.21 2.32 -3.70
CA ILE A 186 -0.74 1.76 -4.92
C ILE A 186 -1.92 2.62 -5.36
N THR A 187 -1.84 3.20 -6.56
CA THR A 187 -2.92 3.99 -7.13
C THR A 187 -3.60 3.21 -8.24
N LEU A 188 -4.87 2.90 -8.07
CA LEU A 188 -5.71 2.17 -9.01
C LEU A 188 -6.82 3.08 -9.52
N VAL A 189 -7.03 3.08 -10.84
CA VAL A 189 -8.08 3.87 -11.49
C VAL A 189 -8.86 2.98 -12.44
N GLU A 190 -10.14 2.81 -12.15
CA GLU A 190 -11.05 2.05 -13.00
C GLU A 190 -11.98 2.99 -13.78
N THR A 191 -12.13 2.74 -15.08
CA THR A 191 -13.03 3.53 -15.92
C THR A 191 -14.31 2.76 -16.19
N VAL A 192 -15.44 3.39 -15.89
CA VAL A 192 -16.78 2.83 -16.11
C VAL A 192 -17.54 3.70 -17.08
N GLU A 193 -18.13 3.09 -18.11
CA GLU A 193 -18.94 3.79 -19.10
C GLU A 193 -20.42 3.48 -18.92
N ASN A 194 -21.29 4.48 -19.17
CA ASN A 194 -22.73 4.26 -19.30
C ASN A 194 -23.23 4.68 -20.68
N THR A 195 -24.16 3.88 -21.20
CA THR A 195 -24.89 4.17 -22.41
C THR A 195 -25.92 5.30 -22.15
N PRO A 196 -25.96 6.38 -22.96
CA PRO A 196 -27.00 7.41 -22.82
C PRO A 196 -28.35 6.84 -23.17
N THR A 197 -29.39 7.29 -22.46
CA THR A 197 -30.79 7.02 -22.87
C THR A 197 -31.09 7.75 -24.14
N THR A 198 -31.78 7.08 -25.09
CA THR A 198 -32.13 7.64 -26.39
C THR A 198 -33.67 7.69 -26.55
N LEU A 199 -34.20 8.81 -27.01
CA LEU A 199 -35.54 8.93 -27.45
C LEU A 199 -35.58 8.92 -28.98
N LEU A 200 -36.21 7.91 -29.58
CA LEU A 200 -36.51 7.88 -31.00
C LEU A 200 -37.97 8.36 -31.22
N ILE A 201 -38.12 9.39 -32.03
CA ILE A 201 -39.42 9.87 -32.44
C ILE A 201 -39.55 9.60 -33.94
N SER A 202 -40.47 8.74 -34.35
CA SER A 202 -40.88 8.56 -35.74
C SER A 202 -42.20 9.27 -35.99
N LYS A 203 -42.34 9.80 -37.19
CA LYS A 203 -43.59 10.45 -37.64
C LYS A 203 -44.03 9.75 -38.91
N ALA A 204 -45.21 9.12 -38.85
CA ALA A 204 -45.81 8.48 -40.01
C ALA A 204 -47.00 9.27 -40.54
N ASP A 205 -47.30 9.12 -41.82
CA ASP A 205 -48.49 9.66 -42.43
C ASP A 205 -49.73 8.94 -41.86
N ALA A 206 -50.72 9.72 -41.40
CA ALA A 206 -51.89 9.20 -40.73
C ALA A 206 -52.83 8.37 -41.65
N THR A 207 -52.65 8.47 -42.98
CA THR A 207 -53.47 7.79 -43.97
C THR A 207 -52.78 6.53 -44.50
N THR A 208 -51.45 6.59 -44.71
CA THR A 208 -50.69 5.50 -45.35
C THR A 208 -49.88 4.67 -44.36
N GLY A 209 -49.63 5.18 -43.15
CA GLY A 209 -48.73 4.51 -42.15
C GLY A 209 -47.27 4.44 -42.59
N VAL A 210 -46.87 5.13 -43.66
CA VAL A 210 -45.50 5.17 -44.19
C VAL A 210 -44.76 6.35 -43.54
N GLU A 211 -43.51 6.11 -43.07
CA GLU A 211 -42.57 7.10 -42.51
C GLU A 211 -42.02 8.03 -43.59
#